data_bbe9d44eeacbe4599f84023dc83f65ae
#
_entry.id   bbe9d44eeacbe4599f84023dc83f65ae
#
_cell.length_a   1.000
_cell.length_b   1.000
_cell.length_c   1.000
_cell.angle_alpha   90.00
_cell.angle_beta   90.00
_cell.angle_gamma   90.00
#
_symmetry.space_group_name_H-M   'P 1'
#
loop_
_entity.id
_entity.type
_entity.pdbx_description
1 polymer ?
#
loop_
_entity_poly.entity_id
_entity_poly.type
_entity_poly.pdbx_seq_one_letter_code
_entity_poly.pdbx_strand_id
1 'polypeptide(L)'
;MDAIRLGDLTVSDGHPCYFVAEIGGLFKNFDEAKRLINSAVKIGINAVKFQTLEADTITTKNNFFDLGVTGHISQYDFFKKFEPSKELQKQVIKQQK
;
A
#
# COMPACT_ATOMS: atom_id res chain seq x y z
N MET A 1 -2.13 -8.55 27.25
CA MET A 1 -1.24 -8.05 26.18
C MET A 1 -0.57 -6.77 26.64
N ASP A 2 0.73 -6.68 26.47
CA ASP A 2 1.44 -5.45 26.76
C ASP A 2 1.01 -4.35 25.80
N ALA A 3 0.86 -3.13 26.31
CA ALA A 3 0.46 -1.99 25.49
C ALA A 3 1.54 -1.60 24.49
N ILE A 4 1.13 -1.33 23.27
CA ILE A 4 1.99 -0.84 22.21
C ILE A 4 1.53 0.56 21.82
N ARG A 5 2.48 1.47 21.67
CA ARG A 5 2.16 2.82 21.26
C ARG A 5 2.49 3.04 19.78
N LEU A 6 1.49 3.50 19.03
CA LEU A 6 1.63 3.82 17.61
C LEU A 6 1.24 5.30 17.42
N GLY A 7 2.22 6.17 17.29
CA GLY A 7 1.98 7.60 17.30
C GLY A 7 1.37 8.01 18.65
N ASP A 8 0.21 8.65 18.60
CA ASP A 8 -0.50 9.09 19.80
C ASP A 8 -1.53 8.08 20.29
N LEU A 9 -1.62 6.91 19.65
CA LEU A 9 -2.63 5.90 19.96
C LEU A 9 -2.01 4.71 20.67
N THR A 10 -2.77 4.12 21.59
CA THR A 10 -2.37 2.92 22.31
C THR A 10 -3.13 1.72 21.78
N VAL A 11 -2.41 0.64 21.49
CA VAL A 11 -2.97 -0.64 21.08
C VAL A 11 -2.79 -1.60 22.24
N SER A 12 -3.88 -2.03 22.85
CA SER A 12 -3.89 -2.92 24.00
C SER A 12 -5.31 -3.42 24.24
N ASP A 13 -5.43 -4.40 25.15
CA ASP A 13 -6.74 -4.86 25.63
C ASP A 13 -7.49 -3.69 26.26
N GLY A 14 -8.78 -3.59 25.98
CA GLY A 14 -9.63 -2.53 26.52
C GLY A 14 -9.54 -1.19 25.78
N HIS A 15 -8.68 -1.09 24.76
CA HIS A 15 -8.58 0.09 23.91
C HIS A 15 -9.30 -0.13 22.59
N PRO A 16 -9.73 0.95 21.90
CA PRO A 16 -10.33 0.82 20.57
C PRO A 16 -9.39 0.12 19.59
N CYS A 17 -9.96 -0.61 18.64
CA CYS A 17 -9.20 -1.29 17.61
C CYS A 17 -8.47 -0.28 16.71
N TYR A 18 -7.22 -0.56 16.41
CA TYR A 18 -6.42 0.25 15.49
C TYR A 18 -6.63 -0.28 14.07
N PHE A 19 -7.17 0.55 13.18
CA PHE A 19 -7.50 0.17 11.81
C PHE A 19 -6.44 0.65 10.84
N VAL A 20 -5.97 -0.26 10.01
CA VAL A 20 -5.02 0.04 8.93
C VAL A 20 -5.70 -0.23 7.59
N ALA A 21 -5.74 0.77 6.72
CA ALA A 21 -6.22 0.59 5.36
C ALA A 21 -5.05 0.17 4.47
N GLU A 22 -5.14 -1.03 3.91
CA GLU A 22 -4.14 -1.53 2.97
C GLU A 22 -4.45 -1.00 1.58
N ILE A 23 -3.75 0.04 1.15
CA ILE A 23 -3.87 0.60 -0.20
C ILE A 23 -3.08 -0.25 -1.19
N GLY A 24 -1.98 -0.83 -0.73
CA GLY A 24 -1.14 -1.69 -1.55
C GLY A 24 -0.29 -0.91 -2.54
N GLY A 25 0.01 -1.53 -3.67
CA GLY A 25 0.87 -0.98 -4.70
C GLY A 25 0.18 -0.70 -6.03
N LEU A 26 -1.14 -0.83 -6.11
CA LEU A 26 -1.87 -0.78 -7.37
C LEU A 26 -2.39 0.62 -7.71
N PHE A 27 -1.60 1.63 -7.44
CA PHE A 27 -1.89 3.00 -7.88
C PHE A 27 -0.85 3.42 -8.94
N LYS A 28 -1.31 4.15 -9.95
CA LYS A 28 -0.46 4.49 -11.11
C LYS A 28 0.22 5.84 -10.97
N ASN A 29 -0.37 6.75 -10.21
CA ASN A 29 0.12 8.11 -10.08
C ASN A 29 -0.22 8.68 -8.70
N PHE A 30 0.32 9.86 -8.43
CA PHE A 30 0.12 10.54 -7.16
C PHE A 30 -1.35 10.89 -6.91
N ASP A 31 -2.09 11.27 -7.94
CA ASP A 31 -3.49 11.66 -7.77
C ASP A 31 -4.35 10.48 -7.30
N GLU A 32 -4.12 9.28 -7.81
CA GLU A 32 -4.79 8.07 -7.33
C GLU A 32 -4.45 7.79 -5.87
N ALA A 33 -3.16 7.84 -5.52
CA ALA A 33 -2.71 7.62 -4.15
C ALA A 33 -3.32 8.64 -3.20
N LYS A 34 -3.33 9.91 -3.59
CA LYS A 34 -3.89 11.00 -2.80
C LYS A 34 -5.39 10.82 -2.55
N ARG A 35 -6.15 10.41 -3.56
CA ARG A 35 -7.58 10.14 -3.39
C ARG A 35 -7.83 9.00 -2.40
N LEU A 36 -7.01 7.94 -2.47
CA LEU A 36 -7.14 6.81 -1.55
C LEU A 36 -6.78 7.22 -0.12
N ILE A 37 -5.73 8.01 0.07
CA ILE A 37 -5.37 8.54 1.39
C ILE A 37 -6.49 9.42 1.94
N ASN A 38 -7.02 10.33 1.13
CA ASN A 38 -8.09 11.23 1.56
C ASN A 38 -9.36 10.47 1.92
N SER A 39 -9.69 9.42 1.19
CA SER A 39 -10.82 8.55 1.52
C SER A 39 -10.62 7.85 2.86
N ALA A 40 -9.41 7.36 3.12
CA ALA A 40 -9.08 6.72 4.39
C ALA A 40 -9.19 7.71 5.57
N VAL A 41 -8.69 8.93 5.39
CA VAL A 41 -8.81 9.99 6.40
C VAL A 41 -10.28 10.29 6.69
N LYS A 42 -11.08 10.40 5.64
CA LYS A 42 -12.51 10.77 5.75
C LYS A 42 -13.30 9.74 6.56
N ILE A 43 -13.00 8.47 6.44
CA ILE A 43 -13.70 7.41 7.19
C ILE A 43 -13.09 7.12 8.55
N GLY A 44 -12.05 7.85 8.96
CA GLY A 44 -11.47 7.74 10.30
C GLY A 44 -10.50 6.60 10.49
N ILE A 45 -9.86 6.11 9.44
CA ILE A 45 -8.82 5.09 9.52
C ILE A 45 -7.60 5.63 10.27
N ASN A 46 -6.96 4.80 11.09
CA ASN A 46 -5.83 5.20 11.92
C ASN A 46 -4.51 5.27 11.13
N ALA A 47 -4.34 4.41 10.13
CA ALA A 47 -3.14 4.38 9.31
C ALA A 47 -3.45 3.86 7.92
N VAL A 48 -2.60 4.18 6.96
CA VAL A 48 -2.63 3.59 5.62
C VAL A 48 -1.33 2.84 5.37
N LYS A 49 -1.41 1.78 4.60
CA LYS A 49 -0.26 0.97 4.25
C LYS A 49 -0.12 0.90 2.74
N PHE A 50 1.06 1.24 2.24
CA PHE A 50 1.42 1.12 0.83
C PHE A 50 2.45 0.01 0.66
N GLN A 51 2.55 -0.49 -0.56
CA GLN A 51 3.59 -1.45 -0.93
C GLN A 51 4.60 -0.76 -1.84
N THR A 52 5.87 -0.80 -1.43
CA THR A 52 6.99 -0.38 -2.24
C THR A 52 7.60 -1.63 -2.83
N LEU A 53 7.52 -1.78 -4.14
CA LEU A 53 8.02 -2.98 -4.81
C LEU A 53 8.95 -2.65 -5.97
N GLU A 54 9.85 -3.58 -6.23
CA GLU A 54 10.71 -3.59 -7.41
C GLU A 54 10.55 -4.96 -8.07
N ALA A 55 10.15 -4.95 -9.34
CA ALA A 55 9.87 -6.21 -10.06
C ALA A 55 11.08 -7.15 -10.07
N ASP A 56 12.29 -6.59 -10.19
CA ASP A 56 13.53 -7.36 -10.24
C ASP A 56 13.82 -8.14 -8.95
N THR A 57 13.29 -7.69 -7.82
CA THR A 57 13.56 -8.30 -6.51
C THR A 57 12.40 -9.11 -5.96
N ILE A 58 11.19 -8.98 -6.52
CA ILE A 58 10.00 -9.62 -5.99
C ILE A 58 9.62 -10.90 -6.73
N THR A 59 10.07 -11.06 -7.97
CA THR A 59 9.71 -12.22 -8.79
C THR A 59 10.77 -12.54 -9.84
N THR A 60 10.63 -13.70 -10.49
CA THR A 60 11.43 -14.07 -11.65
C THR A 60 10.64 -13.80 -12.92
N LYS A 61 11.34 -13.80 -14.06
CA LYS A 61 10.70 -13.58 -15.36
C LYS A 61 9.92 -14.80 -15.87
N ASN A 62 10.07 -15.94 -15.20
CA ASN A 62 9.48 -17.22 -15.63
C ASN A 62 8.15 -17.55 -14.92
N ASN A 63 7.72 -16.73 -13.97
CA ASN A 63 6.46 -16.92 -13.26
C ASN A 63 5.34 -16.14 -13.92
N PHE A 64 4.13 -16.74 -13.94
CA PHE A 64 2.97 -16.14 -14.58
C PHE A 64 1.78 -16.09 -13.64
N PHE A 65 0.98 -15.06 -13.77
CA PHE A 65 -0.37 -15.02 -13.25
C PHE A 65 -1.34 -15.52 -14.32
N ASP A 66 -2.36 -16.23 -13.87
CA ASP A 66 -3.45 -16.69 -14.74
C ASP A 66 -4.75 -16.52 -13.98
N LEU A 67 -5.07 -15.28 -13.67
CA LEU A 67 -6.22 -14.89 -12.87
C LEU A 67 -7.27 -14.22 -13.76
N GLY A 68 -8.54 -14.33 -13.37
CA GLY A 68 -9.61 -13.70 -14.12
C GLY A 68 -9.42 -12.20 -14.32
N VAL A 69 -8.84 -11.52 -13.31
CA VAL A 69 -8.60 -10.07 -13.36
C VAL A 69 -7.33 -9.69 -14.11
N THR A 70 -6.33 -10.58 -14.18
CA THR A 70 -5.05 -10.30 -14.84
C THR A 70 -4.93 -10.91 -16.22
N GLY A 71 -5.69 -12.00 -16.51
CA GLY A 71 -5.44 -12.86 -17.64
C GLY A 71 -4.11 -13.58 -17.49
N HIS A 72 -3.56 -14.09 -18.58
CA HIS A 72 -2.26 -14.76 -18.61
C HIS A 72 -1.18 -13.73 -18.83
N ILE A 73 -0.48 -13.34 -17.78
CA ILE A 73 0.57 -12.32 -17.83
C ILE A 73 1.74 -12.73 -16.94
N SER A 74 2.96 -12.42 -17.36
CA SER A 74 4.12 -12.65 -16.52
C SER A 74 4.03 -11.81 -15.24
N GLN A 75 4.41 -12.41 -14.11
CA GLN A 75 4.44 -11.67 -12.83
C GLN A 75 5.39 -10.49 -12.91
N TYR A 76 6.52 -10.66 -13.57
CA TYR A 76 7.49 -9.59 -13.76
C TYR A 76 6.87 -8.39 -14.50
N ASP A 77 6.18 -8.65 -15.63
CA ASP A 77 5.56 -7.58 -16.41
C ASP A 77 4.45 -6.89 -15.61
N PHE A 78 3.66 -7.67 -14.86
CA PHE A 78 2.61 -7.13 -14.02
C PHE A 78 3.17 -6.20 -12.95
N PHE A 79 4.18 -6.66 -12.20
CA PHE A 79 4.77 -5.84 -11.15
C PHE A 79 5.53 -4.63 -11.72
N LYS A 80 6.18 -4.78 -12.87
CA LYS A 80 6.87 -3.66 -13.53
C LYS A 80 5.90 -2.54 -13.90
N LYS A 81 4.70 -2.90 -14.29
CA LYS A 81 3.64 -1.95 -14.63
C LYS A 81 3.22 -1.10 -13.42
N PHE A 82 3.24 -1.67 -12.22
CA PHE A 82 2.83 -1.00 -10.99
C PHE A 82 4.00 -0.57 -10.09
N GLU A 83 5.23 -0.77 -10.56
CA GLU A 83 6.40 -0.40 -9.77
C GLU A 83 6.45 1.12 -9.60
N PRO A 84 6.37 1.63 -8.35
CA PRO A 84 6.37 3.08 -8.14
C PRO A 84 7.77 3.65 -8.30
N SER A 85 7.86 4.83 -8.91
CA SER A 85 9.11 5.56 -8.95
C SER A 85 9.49 6.07 -7.55
N LYS A 86 10.77 6.32 -7.33
CA LYS A 86 11.23 6.89 -6.06
C LYS A 86 10.59 8.26 -5.81
N GLU A 87 10.37 9.03 -6.86
CA GLU A 87 9.73 10.33 -6.77
C GLU A 87 8.28 10.21 -6.32
N LEU A 88 7.53 9.28 -6.89
CA LEU A 88 6.16 9.03 -6.50
C LEU A 88 6.07 8.61 -5.03
N GLN A 89 6.97 7.76 -4.57
CA GLN A 89 7.02 7.33 -3.17
C GLN A 89 7.25 8.51 -2.22
N LYS A 90 8.15 9.42 -2.58
CA LYS A 90 8.40 10.63 -1.79
C LYS A 90 7.15 11.52 -1.71
N GLN A 91 6.43 11.69 -2.81
CA GLN A 91 5.20 12.47 -2.83
C GLN A 91 4.13 11.85 -1.92
N VAL A 92 3.98 10.53 -1.96
CA VAL A 92 3.02 9.81 -1.11
C VAL A 92 3.35 9.97 0.37
N ILE A 93 4.62 9.86 0.75
CA ILE A 93 5.06 10.04 2.14
C ILE A 93 4.73 11.45 2.63
N LYS A 94 4.97 12.47 1.82
CA LYS A 94 4.64 13.85 2.18
C LYS A 94 3.15 14.06 2.40
N GLN A 95 2.31 13.40 1.62
CA GLN A 95 0.86 13.53 1.72
C GLN A 95 0.32 12.97 3.05
N GLN A 96 1.01 12.00 3.65
CA GLN A 96 0.60 11.38 4.91
C GLN A 96 0.84 12.28 6.12
N LYS A 97 1.60 13.31 5.97
CA LYS A 97 1.87 14.27 7.03
C LYS A 97 0.90 15.44 6.91
#